data_c710e61c37095700fa91f2b95d6204df
#
_entry.id   c710e61c37095700fa91f2b95d6204df
#
_cell.length_a   1.000
_cell.length_b   1.000
_cell.length_c   1.000
_cell.angle_alpha   90.00
_cell.angle_beta   90.00
_cell.angle_gamma   90.00
#
_symmetry.space_group_name_H-M   'P 1'
#
loop_
_entity.id
_entity.type
_entity.pdbx_description
1 polymer ?
#
loop_
_entity_poly.entity_id
_entity_poly.type
_entity_poly.pdbx_seq_one_letter_code
_entity_poly.pdbx_strand_id
1 'polypeptide(L)'
;LYPNLLAIAERSWLGGGYQYFDKNGTMLPIDPDNEEHKAFVDFERRMLWHKEHHFQGYPFAYVKQTNVRWRITDPFPNDGELTRSFPPEKSLQAQYTYEGKNYGTHDAIGAGIYLRHVWGPLVPGAYKDPQPNHTAYAWTWIYSPKAQEVGTWIEFQNYSRSEMDLPPMQGKWDYKESRIWVNDQEITPPVWTATHREKSNEIPLGNENCVSRKPTPVHLEKGWNKVFMKLPVGTFNTPEVRLVKWM
;
A
#
# COMPACT_ATOMS: atom_id res chain seq x y z
N LEU A 1 -11.55 2.11 13.63
CA LEU A 1 -12.50 1.13 14.19
C LEU A 1 -13.75 0.98 13.30
N TYR A 2 -14.45 2.08 12.98
CA TYR A 2 -15.76 2.04 12.31
C TYR A 2 -15.78 1.36 10.93
N PRO A 3 -14.82 1.58 10.01
CA PRO A 3 -14.85 0.85 8.74
C PRO A 3 -14.86 -0.66 8.92
N ASN A 4 -14.00 -1.18 9.81
CA ASN A 4 -13.90 -2.61 10.06
C ASN A 4 -15.15 -3.19 10.72
N LEU A 5 -15.77 -2.45 11.65
CA LEU A 5 -17.04 -2.87 12.28
C LEU A 5 -18.18 -2.97 11.28
N LEU A 6 -18.27 -2.06 10.32
CA LEU A 6 -19.26 -2.13 9.25
C LEU A 6 -19.07 -3.35 8.36
N ALA A 7 -17.81 -3.67 8.02
CA ALA A 7 -17.50 -4.87 7.25
C ALA A 7 -17.87 -6.15 8.01
N ILE A 8 -17.57 -6.22 9.31
CA ILE A 8 -17.93 -7.34 10.18
C ILE A 8 -19.46 -7.46 10.27
N ALA A 9 -20.15 -6.36 10.53
CA ALA A 9 -21.61 -6.34 10.65
C ALA A 9 -22.28 -6.84 9.36
N GLU A 10 -21.86 -6.34 8.20
CA GLU A 10 -22.41 -6.77 6.92
C GLU A 10 -22.15 -8.26 6.66
N ARG A 11 -20.93 -8.75 6.92
CA ARG A 11 -20.61 -10.16 6.74
C ARG A 11 -21.36 -11.06 7.71
N SER A 12 -21.54 -10.64 8.95
CA SER A 12 -22.34 -11.38 9.94
C SER A 12 -23.80 -11.49 9.54
N TRP A 13 -24.33 -10.46 8.88
CA TRP A 13 -25.72 -10.43 8.43
C TRP A 13 -25.97 -11.19 7.14
N LEU A 14 -25.12 -10.98 6.12
CA LEU A 14 -25.28 -11.56 4.79
C LEU A 14 -24.59 -12.92 4.62
N GLY A 15 -23.61 -13.23 5.46
CA GLY A 15 -22.76 -14.40 5.32
C GLY A 15 -21.82 -14.31 4.11
N GLY A 16 -21.11 -15.39 3.81
CA GLY A 16 -20.25 -15.51 2.63
C GLY A 16 -18.93 -14.72 2.71
N GLY A 17 -18.28 -14.53 1.57
CA GLY A 17 -17.06 -13.75 1.42
C GLY A 17 -15.75 -14.54 1.45
N TYR A 18 -15.73 -15.76 1.97
CA TYR A 18 -14.52 -16.59 2.02
C TYR A 18 -14.11 -17.12 0.64
N GLN A 19 -15.05 -17.33 -0.28
CA GLN A 19 -14.72 -17.69 -1.66
C GLN A 19 -13.92 -16.58 -2.35
N TYR A 20 -14.23 -15.32 -2.05
CA TYR A 20 -13.43 -14.20 -2.52
C TYR A 20 -12.00 -14.29 -2.02
N PHE A 21 -11.82 -14.55 -0.71
CA PHE A 21 -10.51 -14.61 -0.08
C PHE A 21 -9.65 -15.76 -0.63
N ASP A 22 -10.25 -16.93 -0.82
CA ASP A 22 -9.57 -18.10 -1.38
C ASP A 22 -9.09 -17.87 -2.81
N LYS A 23 -9.86 -17.14 -3.62
CA LYS A 23 -9.57 -16.90 -5.02
C LYS A 23 -8.65 -15.70 -5.27
N ASN A 24 -8.94 -14.58 -4.59
CA ASN A 24 -8.33 -13.29 -4.87
C ASN A 24 -7.35 -12.85 -3.77
N GLY A 25 -7.37 -13.48 -2.59
CA GLY A 25 -6.53 -13.10 -1.47
C GLY A 25 -6.74 -11.65 -1.06
N THR A 26 -5.69 -10.87 -1.15
CA THR A 26 -5.69 -9.43 -0.82
C THR A 26 -5.93 -8.53 -2.03
N MET A 27 -6.15 -9.12 -3.20
CA MET A 27 -6.27 -8.38 -4.46
C MET A 27 -7.74 -8.19 -4.85
N LEU A 28 -8.15 -6.94 -5.10
CA LEU A 28 -9.43 -6.67 -5.73
C LEU A 28 -9.31 -6.96 -7.24
N PRO A 29 -10.25 -7.73 -7.85
CA PRO A 29 -10.28 -7.93 -9.29
C PRO A 29 -10.35 -6.59 -10.03
N ILE A 30 -9.53 -6.44 -11.09
CA ILE A 30 -9.38 -5.17 -11.80
C ILE A 30 -10.54 -4.92 -12.76
N ASP A 31 -11.07 -5.99 -13.33
CA ASP A 31 -12.18 -5.94 -14.27
C ASP A 31 -13.45 -5.44 -13.58
N PRO A 32 -14.00 -4.28 -13.99
CA PRO A 32 -15.20 -3.73 -13.38
C PRO A 32 -16.46 -4.59 -13.66
N ASP A 33 -16.42 -5.48 -14.64
CA ASP A 33 -17.51 -6.40 -14.92
C ASP A 33 -17.47 -7.68 -14.09
N ASN A 34 -16.37 -7.90 -13.38
CA ASN A 34 -16.24 -9.01 -12.44
C ASN A 34 -17.22 -8.89 -11.28
N GLU A 35 -17.88 -9.98 -10.90
CA GLU A 35 -18.93 -9.99 -9.86
C GLU A 35 -18.37 -9.63 -8.46
N GLU A 36 -17.15 -10.08 -8.14
CA GLU A 36 -16.51 -9.72 -6.87
C GLU A 36 -16.15 -8.23 -6.83
N HIS A 37 -15.73 -7.66 -7.98
CA HIS A 37 -15.49 -6.22 -8.10
C HIS A 37 -16.78 -5.43 -7.84
N LYS A 38 -17.87 -5.78 -8.51
CA LYS A 38 -19.19 -5.15 -8.33
C LYS A 38 -19.67 -5.25 -6.89
N ALA A 39 -19.54 -6.43 -6.29
CA ALA A 39 -19.93 -6.64 -4.89
C ALA A 39 -19.11 -5.76 -3.94
N PHE A 40 -17.81 -5.58 -4.20
CA PHE A 40 -16.96 -4.70 -3.41
C PHE A 40 -17.34 -3.21 -3.58
N VAL A 41 -17.61 -2.76 -4.82
CA VAL A 41 -18.08 -1.40 -5.11
C VAL A 41 -19.38 -1.11 -4.37
N ASP A 42 -20.31 -2.04 -4.36
CA ASP A 42 -21.58 -1.89 -3.64
C ASP A 42 -21.39 -1.83 -2.12
N PHE A 43 -20.52 -2.67 -1.58
CA PHE A 43 -20.15 -2.59 -0.17
C PHE A 43 -19.50 -1.24 0.17
N GLU A 44 -18.52 -0.81 -0.62
CA GLU A 44 -17.81 0.46 -0.42
C GLU A 44 -18.77 1.65 -0.46
N ARG A 45 -19.73 1.64 -1.38
CA ARG A 45 -20.78 2.67 -1.48
C ARG A 45 -21.62 2.74 -0.21
N ARG A 46 -22.08 1.61 0.34
CA ARG A 46 -22.84 1.56 1.60
C ARG A 46 -22.02 2.05 2.79
N MET A 47 -20.76 1.62 2.87
CA MET A 47 -19.83 2.04 3.93
C MET A 47 -19.56 3.54 3.90
N LEU A 48 -19.33 4.13 2.72
CA LEU A 48 -19.15 5.57 2.57
C LEU A 48 -20.44 6.35 2.90
N TRP A 49 -21.60 5.80 2.57
CA TRP A 49 -22.88 6.38 2.99
C TRP A 49 -22.98 6.44 4.52
N HIS A 50 -22.60 5.40 5.25
CA HIS A 50 -22.55 5.41 6.70
C HIS A 50 -21.56 6.45 7.25
N LYS A 51 -20.39 6.61 6.61
CA LYS A 51 -19.44 7.66 6.96
C LYS A 51 -20.08 9.05 6.89
N GLU A 52 -20.84 9.32 5.84
CA GLU A 52 -21.42 10.62 5.57
C GLU A 52 -22.69 10.93 6.41
N HIS A 53 -23.37 9.92 6.92
CA HIS A 53 -24.66 10.08 7.62
C HIS A 53 -24.58 9.73 9.10
N HIS A 54 -24.19 8.50 9.44
CA HIS A 54 -24.22 8.05 10.83
C HIS A 54 -22.96 8.38 11.63
N PHE A 55 -21.82 8.49 10.94
CA PHE A 55 -20.53 8.70 11.58
C PHE A 55 -19.95 10.10 11.32
N GLN A 56 -20.78 11.06 10.98
CA GLN A 56 -20.36 12.46 10.90
C GLN A 56 -19.77 12.91 12.26
N GLY A 57 -18.60 13.51 12.21
CA GLY A 57 -17.88 13.98 13.41
C GLY A 57 -17.12 12.90 14.17
N TYR A 58 -17.19 11.65 13.75
CA TYR A 58 -16.36 10.58 14.30
C TYR A 58 -15.15 10.29 13.40
N PRO A 59 -14.01 9.86 13.99
CA PRO A 59 -12.86 9.42 13.19
C PRO A 59 -13.22 8.23 12.31
N PHE A 60 -13.27 8.44 11.02
CA PHE A 60 -13.58 7.42 10.02
C PHE A 60 -12.53 7.49 8.91
N ALA A 61 -11.36 6.94 9.19
CA ALA A 61 -10.25 6.93 8.25
C ALA A 61 -10.48 5.85 7.17
N TYR A 62 -10.98 6.28 6.04
CA TYR A 62 -11.19 5.43 4.88
C TYR A 62 -10.99 6.21 3.58
N VAL A 63 -10.22 5.65 2.68
CA VAL A 63 -10.03 6.13 1.31
C VAL A 63 -10.78 5.20 0.38
N LYS A 64 -11.49 5.77 -0.58
CA LYS A 64 -12.20 4.98 -1.58
C LYS A 64 -11.22 4.12 -2.38
N GLN A 65 -11.26 2.82 -2.13
CA GLN A 65 -10.29 1.86 -2.65
C GLN A 65 -10.37 1.74 -4.17
N THR A 66 -11.57 1.75 -4.72
CA THR A 66 -11.82 1.57 -6.15
C THR A 66 -11.33 2.72 -7.03
N ASN A 67 -10.99 3.86 -6.44
CA ASN A 67 -10.46 5.02 -7.16
C ASN A 67 -8.92 4.99 -7.31
N VAL A 68 -8.23 4.16 -6.56
CA VAL A 68 -6.77 4.12 -6.58
C VAL A 68 -6.30 2.94 -7.40
N ARG A 69 -5.75 3.21 -8.58
CA ARG A 69 -5.22 2.20 -9.49
C ARG A 69 -3.71 2.33 -9.57
N TRP A 70 -3.04 1.23 -9.33
CA TRP A 70 -1.59 1.11 -9.38
C TRP A 70 -1.15 0.31 -10.59
N ARG A 71 -0.01 0.69 -11.16
CA ARG A 71 0.80 -0.15 -12.01
C ARG A 71 1.99 -0.62 -11.19
N ILE A 72 2.24 -1.92 -11.15
CA ILE A 72 3.31 -2.54 -10.35
C ILE A 72 4.23 -3.31 -11.29
N THR A 73 5.55 -3.20 -11.14
CA THR A 73 6.51 -3.97 -11.93
C THR A 73 6.67 -5.39 -11.40
N ASP A 74 7.06 -6.30 -12.26
CA ASP A 74 7.75 -7.51 -11.81
C ASP A 74 8.98 -7.13 -10.97
N PRO A 75 9.35 -7.96 -9.96
CA PRO A 75 10.43 -7.63 -9.07
C PRO A 75 11.80 -7.85 -9.72
N PHE A 76 12.68 -6.86 -9.66
CA PHE A 76 14.06 -6.91 -10.14
C PHE A 76 14.98 -7.48 -9.07
N PRO A 77 15.94 -8.37 -9.39
CA PRO A 77 16.90 -8.90 -8.43
C PRO A 77 17.86 -7.80 -7.96
N ASN A 78 17.92 -7.54 -6.66
CA ASN A 78 18.81 -6.54 -6.07
C ASN A 78 20.02 -7.14 -5.35
N ASP A 79 20.13 -8.45 -5.26
CA ASP A 79 21.24 -9.18 -4.63
C ASP A 79 21.55 -8.73 -3.19
N GLY A 80 20.52 -8.23 -2.49
CA GLY A 80 20.66 -7.67 -1.14
C GLY A 80 21.05 -6.19 -1.09
N GLU A 81 21.33 -5.55 -2.23
CA GLU A 81 21.61 -4.13 -2.32
C GLU A 81 20.31 -3.34 -2.47
N LEU A 82 19.72 -2.94 -1.33
CA LEU A 82 18.40 -2.29 -1.29
C LEU A 82 18.37 -0.91 -1.99
N THR A 83 19.52 -0.27 -2.14
CA THR A 83 19.66 1.04 -2.79
C THR A 83 19.83 0.94 -4.31
N ARG A 84 20.10 -0.25 -4.86
CA ARG A 84 20.31 -0.46 -6.30
C ARG A 84 19.18 0.15 -7.13
N SER A 85 19.54 0.89 -8.18
CA SER A 85 18.60 1.52 -9.10
C SER A 85 18.31 0.63 -10.31
N PHE A 86 17.06 0.67 -10.78
CA PHE A 86 16.58 -0.12 -11.91
C PHE A 86 15.89 0.77 -12.97
N PRO A 87 15.64 0.25 -14.18
CA PRO A 87 15.08 1.03 -15.28
C PRO A 87 13.80 1.85 -14.99
N PRO A 88 12.86 1.42 -14.12
CA PRO A 88 11.69 2.23 -13.77
C PRO A 88 12.01 3.60 -13.15
N GLU A 89 13.16 3.77 -12.52
CA GLU A 89 13.59 5.07 -11.98
C GLU A 89 13.95 6.08 -13.08
N LYS A 90 14.21 5.62 -14.31
CA LYS A 90 14.53 6.47 -15.45
C LYS A 90 13.30 6.82 -16.29
N SER A 91 12.40 5.85 -16.49
CA SER A 91 11.18 6.06 -17.28
C SER A 91 10.13 5.00 -16.95
N LEU A 92 8.86 5.40 -16.96
CA LEU A 92 7.73 4.51 -16.76
C LEU A 92 7.36 3.83 -18.08
N GLN A 93 7.38 2.52 -18.10
CA GLN A 93 7.07 1.68 -19.28
C GLN A 93 6.19 0.50 -18.87
N ALA A 94 5.49 -0.10 -19.83
CA ALA A 94 4.71 -1.31 -19.61
C ALA A 94 5.59 -2.56 -19.44
N GLN A 95 6.81 -2.53 -19.98
CA GLN A 95 7.77 -3.62 -19.93
C GLN A 95 9.19 -3.07 -19.94
N TYR A 96 10.09 -3.74 -19.26
CA TYR A 96 11.49 -3.39 -19.16
C TYR A 96 12.38 -4.57 -19.55
N THR A 97 13.51 -4.27 -20.15
CA THR A 97 14.60 -5.25 -20.32
C THR A 97 15.75 -4.85 -19.39
N TYR A 98 16.17 -5.77 -18.54
CA TYR A 98 17.29 -5.59 -17.62
C TYR A 98 18.12 -6.86 -17.56
N GLU A 99 19.42 -6.76 -17.79
CA GLU A 99 20.37 -7.90 -17.83
C GLU A 99 19.88 -9.06 -18.72
N GLY A 100 19.33 -8.73 -19.89
CA GLY A 100 18.86 -9.71 -20.88
C GLY A 100 17.53 -10.39 -20.51
N LYS A 101 16.87 -10.01 -19.43
CA LYS A 101 15.56 -10.50 -19.02
C LYS A 101 14.49 -9.44 -19.19
N ASN A 102 13.28 -9.87 -19.46
CA ASN A 102 12.11 -9.00 -19.54
C ASN A 102 11.33 -9.00 -18.22
N TYR A 103 10.96 -7.81 -17.78
CA TYR A 103 10.16 -7.55 -16.58
C TYR A 103 8.90 -6.81 -17.02
N GLY A 104 7.76 -7.41 -16.78
CA GLY A 104 6.46 -6.83 -17.12
C GLY A 104 5.93 -5.90 -16.03
N THR A 105 4.71 -5.47 -16.23
CA THR A 105 3.93 -4.74 -15.23
C THR A 105 2.51 -5.28 -15.18
N HIS A 106 1.87 -5.15 -14.02
CA HIS A 106 0.48 -5.52 -13.82
C HIS A 106 -0.25 -4.45 -13.02
N ASP A 107 -1.58 -4.48 -13.08
CA ASP A 107 -2.42 -3.52 -12.38
C ASP A 107 -2.88 -4.07 -11.03
N ALA A 108 -3.09 -3.15 -10.07
CA ALA A 108 -3.75 -3.42 -8.81
C ALA A 108 -4.69 -2.26 -8.45
N ILE A 109 -5.68 -2.54 -7.60
CA ILE A 109 -6.64 -1.54 -7.12
C ILE A 109 -6.63 -1.53 -5.60
N GLY A 110 -6.65 -0.35 -5.02
CA GLY A 110 -6.75 -0.12 -3.59
C GLY A 110 -5.75 0.91 -3.08
N ALA A 111 -6.01 1.52 -1.93
CA ALA A 111 -5.08 2.44 -1.28
C ALA A 111 -3.87 1.70 -0.67
N GLY A 112 -3.97 0.39 -0.49
CA GLY A 112 -2.91 -0.48 -0.01
C GLY A 112 -2.55 -1.58 -1.00
N ILE A 113 -1.26 -1.87 -1.14
CA ILE A 113 -0.76 -2.93 -2.00
C ILE A 113 -0.04 -3.96 -1.13
N TYR A 114 -0.59 -5.16 -1.03
CA TYR A 114 0.11 -6.30 -0.44
C TYR A 114 1.03 -6.92 -1.48
N LEU A 115 2.31 -6.62 -1.45
CA LEU A 115 3.29 -7.30 -2.29
C LEU A 115 3.40 -8.77 -1.90
N ARG A 116 3.35 -9.05 -0.59
CA ARG A 116 3.34 -10.38 -0.02
C ARG A 116 2.48 -10.38 1.24
N HIS A 117 1.65 -11.41 1.42
CA HIS A 117 0.91 -11.63 2.66
C HIS A 117 1.70 -12.53 3.62
N VAL A 118 1.51 -12.37 4.94
CA VAL A 118 2.20 -13.17 5.96
C VAL A 118 1.93 -14.67 5.81
N TRP A 119 0.75 -15.04 5.32
CA TRP A 119 0.35 -16.40 5.04
C TRP A 119 0.49 -16.80 3.56
N GLY A 120 1.30 -16.05 2.80
CA GLY A 120 1.67 -16.54 1.48
C GLY A 120 2.45 -17.87 1.58
N PRO A 121 2.18 -18.83 0.70
CA PRO A 121 1.37 -18.75 -0.51
C PRO A 121 -0.13 -18.97 -0.33
N LEU A 122 -0.62 -19.21 0.88
CA LEU A 122 -2.05 -19.47 1.15
C LEU A 122 -2.94 -18.25 0.84
N VAL A 123 -2.43 -17.05 1.09
CA VAL A 123 -3.13 -15.80 0.80
C VAL A 123 -2.35 -15.05 -0.26
N PRO A 124 -2.82 -15.00 -1.51
CA PRO A 124 -2.15 -14.28 -2.58
C PRO A 124 -2.02 -12.78 -2.29
N GLY A 125 -0.85 -12.23 -2.62
CA GLY A 125 -0.60 -10.81 -2.71
C GLY A 125 -0.43 -10.36 -4.15
N ALA A 126 0.18 -9.20 -4.39
CA ALA A 126 0.48 -8.72 -5.74
C ALA A 126 1.44 -9.65 -6.49
N TYR A 127 2.28 -10.36 -5.76
CA TYR A 127 3.16 -11.39 -6.32
C TYR A 127 2.73 -12.76 -5.83
N LYS A 128 2.61 -13.70 -6.78
CA LYS A 128 2.24 -15.10 -6.48
C LYS A 128 3.34 -15.81 -5.68
N ASP A 129 4.59 -15.53 -6.02
CA ASP A 129 5.77 -16.12 -5.37
C ASP A 129 6.83 -15.02 -5.14
N PRO A 130 6.65 -14.19 -4.11
CA PRO A 130 7.60 -13.12 -3.82
C PRO A 130 8.92 -13.71 -3.32
N GLN A 131 10.02 -13.32 -3.97
CA GLN A 131 11.37 -13.74 -3.64
C GLN A 131 12.08 -12.71 -2.76
N PRO A 132 13.02 -13.14 -1.87
CA PRO A 132 13.90 -12.21 -1.17
C PRO A 132 14.85 -11.50 -2.13
N ASN A 133 15.47 -10.41 -1.68
CA ASN A 133 16.48 -9.67 -2.43
C ASN A 133 16.00 -9.18 -3.80
N HIS A 134 14.79 -8.64 -3.85
CA HIS A 134 14.21 -8.03 -5.04
C HIS A 134 13.69 -6.64 -4.76
N THR A 135 13.65 -5.80 -5.79
CA THR A 135 13.06 -4.46 -5.74
C THR A 135 11.90 -4.38 -6.73
N ALA A 136 10.73 -4.01 -6.26
CA ALA A 136 9.59 -3.69 -7.09
C ALA A 136 9.39 -2.17 -7.16
N TYR A 137 8.62 -1.73 -8.15
CA TYR A 137 8.17 -0.35 -8.28
C TYR A 137 6.67 -0.33 -8.46
N ALA A 138 6.04 0.71 -7.90
CA ALA A 138 4.62 0.96 -8.09
C ALA A 138 4.39 2.42 -8.42
N TRP A 139 3.44 2.70 -9.31
CA TRP A 139 3.04 4.09 -9.57
C TRP A 139 1.55 4.20 -9.82
N THR A 140 1.05 5.40 -9.55
CA THR A 140 -0.32 5.81 -9.81
C THR A 140 -0.38 7.27 -10.19
N TRP A 141 -1.55 7.72 -10.63
CA TRP A 141 -1.82 9.10 -10.95
C TRP A 141 -2.99 9.59 -10.10
N ILE A 142 -2.82 10.76 -9.47
CA ILE A 142 -3.83 11.40 -8.62
C ILE A 142 -4.22 12.73 -9.27
N TYR A 143 -5.51 12.93 -9.48
CA TYR A 143 -6.03 14.19 -10.00
C TYR A 143 -6.29 15.18 -8.86
N SER A 144 -5.75 16.39 -8.96
CA SER A 144 -6.07 17.51 -8.09
C SER A 144 -6.75 18.62 -8.88
N PRO A 145 -7.91 19.14 -8.44
CA PRO A 145 -8.62 20.23 -9.16
C PRO A 145 -7.90 21.57 -9.06
N LYS A 146 -6.96 21.72 -8.16
CA LYS A 146 -6.14 22.93 -7.92
C LYS A 146 -4.76 22.55 -7.40
N ALA A 147 -3.80 23.47 -7.51
CA ALA A 147 -2.54 23.36 -6.80
C ALA A 147 -2.79 23.52 -5.30
N GLN A 148 -2.30 22.59 -4.49
CA GLN A 148 -2.54 22.58 -3.03
C GLN A 148 -1.58 21.68 -2.28
N GLU A 149 -1.37 22.01 -1.00
CA GLU A 149 -0.77 21.09 -0.04
C GLU A 149 -1.85 20.18 0.54
N VAL A 150 -1.58 18.88 0.58
CA VAL A 150 -2.45 17.88 1.20
C VAL A 150 -1.68 17.12 2.26
N GLY A 151 -2.33 16.77 3.35
CA GLY A 151 -1.78 15.85 4.33
C GLY A 151 -2.05 14.40 3.91
N THR A 152 -1.00 13.59 3.81
CA THR A 152 -1.08 12.20 3.40
C THR A 152 -0.54 11.26 4.45
N TRP A 153 -1.14 10.10 4.59
CA TRP A 153 -0.56 8.99 5.33
C TRP A 153 0.08 8.01 4.37
N ILE A 154 1.40 8.03 4.36
CA ILE A 154 2.24 7.16 3.54
C ILE A 154 2.84 6.12 4.47
N GLU A 155 2.68 4.85 4.16
CA GLU A 155 3.13 3.75 5.00
C GLU A 155 3.81 2.66 4.19
N PHE A 156 4.98 2.22 4.68
CA PHE A 156 5.71 1.06 4.17
C PHE A 156 5.79 0.03 5.29
N GLN A 157 4.89 -0.93 5.28
CA GLN A 157 4.84 -1.94 6.32
C GLN A 157 5.79 -3.09 6.03
N ASN A 158 6.60 -3.40 7.02
CA ASN A 158 7.39 -4.62 7.09
C ASN A 158 6.83 -5.43 8.25
N TYR A 159 5.70 -6.08 8.03
CA TYR A 159 5.06 -6.81 9.09
C TYR A 159 5.91 -8.04 9.45
N SER A 160 6.51 -8.02 10.62
CA SER A 160 6.80 -9.21 11.37
C SER A 160 5.74 -9.30 12.47
N ARG A 161 5.21 -10.48 12.73
CA ARG A 161 4.32 -10.70 13.88
C ARG A 161 5.02 -10.50 15.23
N SER A 162 6.30 -10.21 15.22
CA SER A 162 6.99 -9.82 16.42
C SER A 162 6.64 -8.37 16.71
N GLU A 163 6.05 -8.14 17.84
CA GLU A 163 5.85 -6.81 18.39
C GLU A 163 7.17 -6.03 18.58
N MET A 164 8.25 -6.33 17.88
CA MET A 164 9.61 -5.84 18.06
C MET A 164 10.02 -4.75 17.05
N ASP A 165 9.09 -4.26 16.21
CA ASP A 165 9.45 -3.25 15.22
C ASP A 165 9.67 -1.90 15.89
N LEU A 166 10.88 -1.41 15.78
CA LEU A 166 11.25 -0.07 16.20
C LEU A 166 10.87 0.94 15.10
N PRO A 167 10.65 2.20 15.45
CA PRO A 167 10.53 3.26 14.46
C PRO A 167 11.76 3.26 13.54
N PRO A 168 11.59 3.59 12.26
CA PRO A 168 12.72 3.74 11.35
C PRO A 168 13.72 4.78 11.85
N MET A 169 14.95 4.69 11.35
CA MET A 169 15.93 5.76 11.58
C MET A 169 15.43 7.08 10.99
N GLN A 170 15.80 8.20 11.60
CA GLN A 170 15.47 9.52 11.07
C GLN A 170 15.92 9.66 9.61
N GLY A 171 15.07 10.24 8.78
CA GLY A 171 15.32 10.39 7.36
C GLY A 171 15.06 9.13 6.52
N LYS A 172 14.49 8.08 7.09
CA LYS A 172 14.10 6.85 6.40
C LYS A 172 12.61 6.59 6.55
N TRP A 173 12.00 6.00 5.53
CA TRP A 173 10.61 5.54 5.58
C TRP A 173 10.46 4.21 6.31
N ASP A 174 11.47 3.35 6.16
CA ASP A 174 11.53 2.02 6.75
C ASP A 174 12.99 1.53 6.80
N TYR A 175 13.18 0.28 7.23
CA TYR A 175 14.49 -0.39 7.23
C TYR A 175 14.85 -1.04 5.88
N LYS A 176 14.01 -0.87 4.85
CA LYS A 176 14.17 -1.50 3.53
C LYS A 176 14.57 -0.50 2.44
N GLU A 177 14.91 0.72 2.79
CA GLU A 177 15.25 1.80 1.83
C GLU A 177 14.12 2.13 0.86
N SER A 178 12.86 2.00 1.31
CA SER A 178 11.71 2.42 0.51
C SER A 178 11.73 3.92 0.26
N ARG A 179 11.30 4.33 -0.93
CA ARG A 179 11.27 5.73 -1.34
C ARG A 179 9.99 6.04 -2.09
N ILE A 180 9.56 7.29 -2.06
CA ILE A 180 8.39 7.79 -2.77
C ILE A 180 8.67 9.16 -3.36
N TRP A 181 8.16 9.37 -4.56
CA TRP A 181 8.22 10.66 -5.28
C TRP A 181 6.81 11.06 -5.71
N VAL A 182 6.56 12.36 -5.68
CA VAL A 182 5.38 12.98 -6.30
C VAL A 182 5.88 14.01 -7.31
N ASN A 183 5.47 13.89 -8.57
CA ASN A 183 5.94 14.73 -9.67
C ASN A 183 7.48 14.84 -9.74
N ASP A 184 8.17 13.70 -9.54
CA ASP A 184 9.63 13.56 -9.53
C ASP A 184 10.34 14.23 -8.32
N GLN A 185 9.59 14.80 -7.39
CA GLN A 185 10.13 15.30 -6.13
C GLN A 185 10.03 14.21 -5.06
N GLU A 186 11.16 13.85 -4.46
CA GLU A 186 11.18 12.88 -3.38
C GLU A 186 10.50 13.45 -2.14
N ILE A 187 9.57 12.68 -1.57
CA ILE A 187 8.87 13.05 -0.35
C ILE A 187 9.73 12.67 0.85
N THR A 188 10.02 13.66 1.67
CA THR A 188 10.80 13.48 2.89
C THR A 188 10.03 12.62 3.90
N PRO A 189 10.66 11.60 4.49
CA PRO A 189 10.07 10.84 5.58
C PRO A 189 9.69 11.73 6.76
N PRO A 190 8.70 11.33 7.57
CA PRO A 190 8.34 12.08 8.77
C PRO A 190 9.49 12.07 9.79
N VAL A 191 9.48 13.06 10.69
CA VAL A 191 10.32 13.01 11.87
C VAL A 191 9.69 12.03 12.87
N TRP A 192 10.38 10.92 13.12
CA TRP A 192 9.92 9.90 14.05
C TRP A 192 10.18 10.38 15.48
N THR A 193 9.14 10.44 16.31
CA THR A 193 9.24 10.93 17.70
C THR A 193 9.26 9.81 18.73
N ALA A 194 8.75 8.64 18.36
CA ALA A 194 8.76 7.49 19.23
C ALA A 194 10.15 6.86 19.31
N THR A 195 10.62 6.62 20.52
CA THR A 195 11.91 5.99 20.80
C THR A 195 11.78 4.54 21.21
N HIS A 196 10.57 4.11 21.55
CA HIS A 196 10.25 2.77 22.02
C HIS A 196 9.03 2.24 21.30
N ARG A 197 9.11 1.00 20.91
CA ARG A 197 8.10 0.21 20.26
C ARG A 197 6.72 0.26 20.94
N GLU A 198 6.67 0.04 22.23
CA GLU A 198 5.43 -0.03 23.01
C GLU A 198 4.62 1.29 23.02
N LYS A 199 5.27 2.38 22.63
CA LYS A 199 4.69 3.72 22.59
C LYS A 199 4.54 4.28 21.19
N SER A 200 4.93 3.52 20.17
CA SER A 200 4.96 4.01 18.81
C SER A 200 3.69 3.67 18.03
N ASN A 201 2.74 4.59 18.03
CA ASN A 201 1.66 4.59 17.04
C ASN A 201 2.08 5.33 15.75
N GLU A 202 3.36 5.62 15.58
CA GLU A 202 3.90 6.35 14.42
C GLU A 202 4.32 5.42 13.29
N ILE A 203 4.73 4.21 13.64
CA ILE A 203 5.09 3.19 12.65
C ILE A 203 3.84 2.54 12.08
N PRO A 204 3.88 2.21 10.80
CA PRO A 204 2.81 1.42 10.21
C PRO A 204 2.80 0.06 10.89
N LEU A 205 1.77 -0.17 11.63
CA LEU A 205 1.23 -1.45 12.02
C LEU A 205 2.22 -2.60 12.21
N GLY A 206 2.84 -2.64 13.34
CA GLY A 206 3.29 -3.94 13.84
C GLY A 206 2.10 -4.88 14.09
N ASN A 207 0.91 -4.39 14.42
CA ASN A 207 -0.21 -5.24 14.86
C ASN A 207 -1.58 -4.57 14.70
N GLU A 208 -1.97 -4.29 13.46
CA GLU A 208 -3.30 -3.78 13.08
C GLU A 208 -3.71 -2.44 13.73
N ASN A 209 -2.80 -1.73 14.35
CA ASN A 209 -3.04 -0.43 14.95
C ASN A 209 -3.00 0.69 13.90
N CYS A 210 -3.89 1.64 14.00
CA CYS A 210 -3.87 2.81 13.13
C CYS A 210 -2.68 3.70 13.46
N VAL A 211 -1.98 4.16 12.42
CA VAL A 211 -0.95 5.19 12.55
C VAL A 211 -1.57 6.47 13.09
N SER A 212 -1.04 7.01 14.18
CA SER A 212 -1.53 8.22 14.82
C SER A 212 -0.60 9.42 14.66
N ARG A 213 0.42 9.33 13.79
CA ARG A 213 1.30 10.45 13.49
C ARG A 213 0.59 11.52 12.64
N LYS A 214 1.15 12.73 12.64
CA LYS A 214 0.70 13.79 11.74
C LYS A 214 0.85 13.33 10.27
N PRO A 215 -0.11 13.68 9.40
CA PRO A 215 0.03 13.42 7.97
C PRO A 215 1.29 14.08 7.40
N THR A 216 1.92 13.43 6.45
CA THR A 216 3.04 13.99 5.70
C THR A 216 2.50 15.00 4.68
N PRO A 217 3.00 16.25 4.66
CA PRO A 217 2.57 17.22 3.67
C PRO A 217 3.10 16.83 2.28
N VAL A 218 2.24 16.93 1.27
CA VAL A 218 2.56 16.67 -0.13
C VAL A 218 1.95 17.77 -0.97
N HIS A 219 2.78 18.37 -1.82
CA HIS A 219 2.30 19.32 -2.83
C HIS A 219 1.71 18.59 -4.03
N LEU A 220 0.49 18.96 -4.40
CA LEU A 220 -0.14 18.51 -5.63
C LEU A 220 -0.33 19.72 -6.58
N GLU A 221 0.11 19.58 -7.81
CA GLU A 221 -0.19 20.50 -8.88
C GLU A 221 -1.64 20.37 -9.36
N LYS A 222 -2.19 21.41 -9.98
CA LYS A 222 -3.48 21.30 -10.65
C LYS A 222 -3.38 20.33 -11.83
N GLY A 223 -4.25 19.31 -11.84
CA GLY A 223 -4.24 18.25 -12.84
C GLY A 223 -3.76 16.93 -12.30
N TRP A 224 -3.17 16.11 -13.16
CA TRP A 224 -2.67 14.80 -12.81
C TRP A 224 -1.28 14.85 -12.18
N ASN A 225 -1.15 14.22 -11.02
CA ASN A 225 0.08 14.13 -10.26
C ASN A 225 0.55 12.68 -10.24
N LYS A 226 1.79 12.46 -10.64
CA LYS A 226 2.43 11.14 -10.62
C LYS A 226 2.89 10.82 -9.20
N VAL A 227 2.50 9.66 -8.69
CA VAL A 227 3.06 9.07 -7.46
C VAL A 227 3.86 7.86 -7.88
N PHE A 228 5.12 7.80 -7.49
CA PHE A 228 6.05 6.72 -7.83
C PHE A 228 6.73 6.21 -6.58
N MET A 229 6.79 4.89 -6.40
CA MET A 229 7.37 4.25 -5.22
C MET A 229 8.43 3.22 -5.62
N LYS A 230 9.53 3.20 -4.86
CA LYS A 230 10.54 2.15 -4.86
C LYS A 230 10.33 1.27 -3.63
N LEU A 231 10.25 -0.04 -3.84
CA LEU A 231 9.82 -1.02 -2.85
C LEU A 231 10.85 -2.17 -2.75
N PRO A 232 12.03 -1.93 -2.15
CA PRO A 232 13.03 -2.96 -2.00
C PRO A 232 12.62 -3.99 -0.94
N VAL A 233 13.04 -5.22 -1.15
CA VAL A 233 12.90 -6.33 -0.21
C VAL A 233 14.27 -6.96 -0.04
N GLY A 234 14.71 -7.15 1.20
CA GLY A 234 15.96 -7.83 1.53
C GLY A 234 15.79 -9.33 1.72
N THR A 235 16.62 -9.91 2.57
CA THR A 235 16.50 -11.31 2.99
C THR A 235 15.26 -11.51 3.83
N PHE A 236 14.56 -12.64 3.64
CA PHE A 236 13.48 -13.05 4.53
C PHE A 236 14.05 -13.80 5.73
N ASN A 237 14.30 -13.13 6.82
CA ASN A 237 14.67 -13.78 8.07
C ASN A 237 13.46 -14.30 8.84
N THR A 238 12.26 -13.81 8.51
CA THR A 238 10.96 -14.19 9.07
C THR A 238 9.88 -14.01 7.99
N PRO A 239 8.68 -14.59 8.14
CA PRO A 239 7.56 -14.30 7.26
C PRO A 239 7.26 -12.79 7.29
N GLU A 240 7.71 -12.06 6.31
CA GLU A 240 7.48 -10.63 6.19
C GLU A 240 6.26 -10.35 5.33
N VAL A 241 5.36 -9.51 5.83
CA VAL A 241 4.34 -8.85 5.01
C VAL A 241 4.96 -7.60 4.41
N ARG A 242 4.75 -7.41 3.13
CA ARG A 242 5.07 -6.16 2.47
C ARG A 242 3.78 -5.48 2.03
N LEU A 243 3.31 -4.56 2.82
CA LEU A 243 2.18 -3.70 2.51
C LEU A 243 2.66 -2.27 2.33
N VAL A 244 2.25 -1.65 1.25
CA VAL A 244 2.45 -0.23 0.99
C VAL A 244 1.10 0.44 0.93
N LYS A 245 0.95 1.54 1.63
CA LYS A 245 -0.28 2.33 1.65
C LYS A 245 -0.04 3.78 1.28
N TRP A 246 -0.99 4.32 0.56
CA TRP A 246 -1.18 5.73 0.31
C TRP A 246 -2.62 6.11 0.66
N MET A 247 -2.80 7.02 1.62
CA MET A 247 -4.10 7.51 2.08
C MET A 247 -4.10 9.04 2.23
#